data_01d87887bc548b8e12057df3782dddc3
#
_entry.id   01d87887bc548b8e12057df3782dddc3
#
_cell.length_a   1.000
_cell.length_b   1.000
_cell.length_c   1.000
_cell.angle_alpha   90.00
_cell.angle_beta   90.00
_cell.angle_gamma   90.00
#
_symmetry.space_group_name_H-M   'P 1'
#
loop_
_entity.id
_entity.type
_entity.pdbx_description
1 polymer ?
#
loop_
_entity_poly.entity_id
_entity_poly.type
_entity_poly.pdbx_seq_one_letter_code
_entity_poly.pdbx_strand_id
1 'polypeptide(L)'
;DTPTIINRYKETRRMHPLQAKGLSVEEAVRRERALMQPVRDHADFVLDTSSLSTAKLRSEMLNLFGTPSDRGGLNVSVLSFGFKHGIPIESDLVFDVRFMPNPYYVAELKNKTGLDQEVRDFVFSFRQTHEFMAQLEKMITFLLPLYSEEGKTVLVIGIGCTGGHHRSGAVAHELAEYI
;
A
#
# COMPACT_ATOMS: atom_id res chain seq x y z
N ASP A 1 -11.91 -1.53 25.21
CA ASP A 1 -12.60 -1.02 26.41
C ASP A 1 -14.11 -0.90 26.18
N THR A 2 -14.90 -0.63 27.25
CA THR A 2 -16.37 -0.55 27.17
C THR A 2 -16.86 0.67 26.39
N PRO A 3 -16.30 1.88 26.56
CA PRO A 3 -16.70 3.05 25.79
C PRO A 3 -16.57 2.85 24.27
N THR A 4 -15.46 2.25 23.84
CA THR A 4 -15.22 1.97 22.40
C THR A 4 -16.27 1.02 21.83
N ILE A 5 -16.64 -0.04 22.55
CA ILE A 5 -17.66 -0.98 22.11
C ILE A 5 -19.02 -0.26 21.97
N ILE A 6 -19.40 0.54 22.97
CA ILE A 6 -20.64 1.33 22.93
C ILE A 6 -20.66 2.27 21.72
N ASN A 7 -19.56 2.98 21.46
CA ASN A 7 -19.47 3.89 20.31
C ASN A 7 -19.60 3.14 18.98
N ARG A 8 -18.94 1.99 18.83
CA ARG A 8 -19.06 1.15 17.61
C ARG A 8 -20.50 0.69 17.36
N TYR A 9 -21.24 0.32 18.39
CA TYR A 9 -22.68 0.00 18.25
C TYR A 9 -23.50 1.21 17.82
N LYS A 10 -23.23 2.40 18.37
CA LYS A 10 -23.90 3.65 17.97
C LYS A 10 -23.60 4.03 16.52
N GLU A 11 -22.34 3.97 16.11
CA GLU A 11 -21.89 4.30 14.74
C GLU A 11 -22.49 3.35 13.69
N THR A 12 -22.50 2.05 13.97
CA THR A 12 -23.02 1.05 13.04
C THR A 12 -24.53 0.93 13.05
N ARG A 13 -25.21 1.61 13.96
CA ARG A 13 -26.67 1.55 14.17
C ARG A 13 -27.20 0.11 14.35
N ARG A 14 -26.36 -0.80 14.87
CA ARG A 14 -26.72 -2.19 15.14
C ARG A 14 -27.23 -2.32 16.58
N MET A 15 -28.27 -3.12 16.76
CA MET A 15 -28.73 -3.47 18.08
C MET A 15 -27.82 -4.53 18.69
N HIS A 16 -27.44 -4.36 19.97
CA HIS A 16 -26.63 -5.35 20.67
C HIS A 16 -27.49 -6.63 20.90
N PRO A 17 -26.94 -7.85 20.68
CA PRO A 17 -27.71 -9.09 20.81
C PRO A 17 -28.42 -9.26 22.17
N LEU A 18 -27.79 -8.79 23.26
CA LEU A 18 -28.37 -8.85 24.60
C LEU A 18 -29.29 -7.65 24.94
N GLN A 19 -29.49 -6.72 24.04
CA GLN A 19 -30.38 -5.54 24.20
C GLN A 19 -31.84 -5.86 24.02
N ALA A 20 -32.19 -7.06 23.56
CA ALA A 20 -33.55 -7.52 23.48
C ALA A 20 -34.14 -7.56 24.91
N LYS A 21 -35.23 -6.76 25.18
CA LYS A 21 -35.97 -6.59 26.43
C LYS A 21 -35.76 -5.26 27.19
N GLY A 22 -35.39 -4.18 26.47
CA GLY A 22 -35.36 -2.83 27.06
C GLY A 22 -34.09 -2.46 27.83
N LEU A 23 -33.07 -3.28 27.76
CA LEU A 23 -31.75 -2.95 28.29
C LEU A 23 -31.08 -1.85 27.50
N SER A 24 -30.35 -0.95 28.15
CA SER A 24 -29.49 0.01 27.48
C SER A 24 -28.30 -0.73 26.82
N VAL A 25 -27.69 -0.11 25.80
CA VAL A 25 -26.48 -0.66 25.15
C VAL A 25 -25.35 -0.88 26.19
N GLU A 26 -25.21 0.05 27.13
CA GLU A 26 -24.20 -0.04 28.18
C GLU A 26 -24.39 -1.24 29.11
N GLU A 27 -25.63 -1.47 29.54
CA GLU A 27 -25.98 -2.64 30.37
C GLU A 27 -25.79 -3.96 29.61
N ALA A 28 -26.17 -3.99 28.33
CA ALA A 28 -25.98 -5.14 27.46
C ALA A 28 -24.51 -5.49 27.30
N VAL A 29 -23.66 -4.50 27.06
CA VAL A 29 -22.18 -4.68 26.94
C VAL A 29 -21.57 -5.13 28.28
N ARG A 30 -21.99 -4.57 29.41
CA ARG A 30 -21.52 -5.01 30.74
C ARG A 30 -21.91 -6.47 31.00
N ARG A 31 -23.11 -6.87 30.67
CA ARG A 31 -23.58 -8.26 30.83
C ARG A 31 -22.80 -9.22 29.90
N GLU A 32 -22.57 -8.84 28.66
CA GLU A 32 -21.75 -9.63 27.73
C GLU A 32 -20.33 -9.83 28.29
N ARG A 33 -19.69 -8.78 28.79
CA ARG A 33 -18.36 -8.88 29.38
C ARG A 33 -18.30 -9.82 30.57
N ALA A 34 -19.33 -9.79 31.42
CA ALA A 34 -19.43 -10.73 32.54
C ALA A 34 -19.57 -12.19 32.05
N LEU A 35 -20.36 -12.42 31.01
CA LEU A 35 -20.51 -13.74 30.39
C LEU A 35 -19.22 -14.22 29.70
N MET A 36 -18.45 -13.30 29.12
CA MET A 36 -17.20 -13.61 28.43
C MET A 36 -15.99 -13.71 29.36
N GLN A 37 -16.12 -13.35 30.64
CA GLN A 37 -14.98 -13.37 31.58
C GLN A 37 -14.33 -14.75 31.70
N PRO A 38 -15.06 -15.87 31.82
CA PRO A 38 -14.44 -17.20 31.86
C PRO A 38 -13.67 -17.55 30.60
N VAL A 39 -14.14 -17.11 29.42
CA VAL A 39 -13.42 -17.30 28.15
C VAL A 39 -12.12 -16.49 28.13
N ARG A 40 -12.17 -15.24 28.59
CA ARG A 40 -11.01 -14.37 28.69
C ARG A 40 -9.94 -14.93 29.64
N ASP A 41 -10.36 -15.51 30.76
CA ASP A 41 -9.45 -16.05 31.79
C ASP A 41 -8.69 -17.31 31.30
N HIS A 42 -9.22 -17.98 30.27
CA HIS A 42 -8.61 -19.17 29.66
C HIS A 42 -8.04 -18.91 28.25
N ALA A 43 -8.05 -17.67 27.80
CA ALA A 43 -7.53 -17.32 26.49
C ALA A 43 -6.00 -17.20 26.52
N ASP A 44 -5.31 -17.81 25.56
CA ASP A 44 -3.86 -17.66 25.38
C ASP A 44 -3.48 -16.23 24.98
N PHE A 45 -4.37 -15.54 24.20
CA PHE A 45 -4.16 -14.18 23.75
C PHE A 45 -5.42 -13.34 23.91
N VAL A 46 -5.25 -12.13 24.42
CA VAL A 46 -6.31 -11.12 24.53
C VAL A 46 -5.84 -9.83 23.85
N LEU A 47 -6.47 -9.49 22.74
CA LEU A 47 -6.15 -8.27 21.98
C LEU A 47 -7.14 -7.15 22.33
N ASP A 48 -6.62 -6.02 22.80
CA ASP A 48 -7.43 -4.80 22.94
C ASP A 48 -7.43 -4.02 21.61
N THR A 49 -8.57 -4.03 20.94
CA THR A 49 -8.77 -3.36 19.64
C THR A 49 -9.26 -1.93 19.77
N SER A 50 -9.25 -1.33 20.97
CA SER A 50 -9.87 -0.02 21.23
C SER A 50 -9.23 1.10 20.42
N SER A 51 -7.89 1.06 20.25
CA SER A 51 -7.10 2.05 19.51
C SER A 51 -6.55 1.53 18.17
N LEU A 52 -6.90 0.30 17.78
CA LEU A 52 -6.37 -0.29 16.56
C LEU A 52 -7.23 0.06 15.33
N SER A 53 -6.59 0.48 14.25
CA SER A 53 -7.20 0.47 12.92
C SER A 53 -7.41 -0.97 12.45
N THR A 54 -8.25 -1.17 11.44
CA THR A 54 -8.48 -2.50 10.84
C THR A 54 -7.19 -3.10 10.26
N ALA A 55 -6.35 -2.25 9.63
CA ALA A 55 -5.06 -2.64 9.10
C ALA A 55 -4.10 -3.10 10.22
N LYS A 56 -4.02 -2.33 11.31
CA LYS A 56 -3.18 -2.67 12.46
C LYS A 56 -3.65 -3.96 13.14
N LEU A 57 -4.96 -4.13 13.32
CA LEU A 57 -5.52 -5.37 13.87
C LEU A 57 -5.14 -6.58 13.00
N ARG A 58 -5.27 -6.46 11.66
CA ARG A 58 -4.85 -7.52 10.73
C ARG A 58 -3.38 -7.87 10.89
N SER A 59 -2.51 -6.85 10.97
CA SER A 59 -1.08 -7.04 11.18
C SER A 59 -0.79 -7.78 12.48
N GLU A 60 -1.42 -7.39 13.61
CA GLU A 60 -1.25 -8.06 14.91
C GLU A 60 -1.72 -9.53 14.87
N MET A 61 -2.87 -9.78 14.19
CA MET A 61 -3.36 -11.16 14.03
C MET A 61 -2.40 -12.01 13.20
N LEU A 62 -1.84 -11.48 12.13
CA LEU A 62 -0.84 -12.19 11.31
C LEU A 62 0.49 -12.40 12.05
N ASN A 63 0.87 -11.47 12.94
CA ASN A 63 2.05 -11.64 13.77
C ASN A 63 1.89 -12.76 14.81
N LEU A 64 0.69 -12.89 15.40
CA LEU A 64 0.41 -13.89 16.44
C LEU A 64 0.13 -15.29 15.86
N PHE A 65 -0.59 -15.38 14.76
CA PHE A 65 -1.16 -16.63 14.26
C PHE A 65 -0.79 -16.96 12.82
N GLY A 66 -0.22 -16.01 12.08
CA GLY A 66 0.12 -16.21 10.67
C GLY A 66 1.37 -17.05 10.47
N THR A 67 1.37 -17.87 9.44
CA THR A 67 2.58 -18.51 8.91
C THR A 67 3.44 -17.48 8.15
N PRO A 68 4.72 -17.75 7.86
CA PRO A 68 5.53 -16.88 7.01
C PRO A 68 4.89 -16.57 5.64
N SER A 69 4.09 -17.50 5.10
CA SER A 69 3.33 -17.32 3.85
C SER A 69 2.06 -16.45 4.01
N ASP A 70 1.49 -16.39 5.22
CA ASP A 70 0.30 -15.59 5.51
C ASP A 70 0.64 -14.13 5.83
N ARG A 71 1.89 -13.87 6.18
CA ARG A 71 2.44 -12.51 6.25
C ARG A 71 2.61 -12.01 4.83
N GLY A 72 1.49 -11.85 4.14
CA GLY A 72 1.45 -11.40 2.77
C GLY A 72 2.31 -10.15 2.63
N GLY A 73 3.46 -10.29 1.95
CA GLY A 73 4.37 -9.18 1.70
C GLY A 73 3.63 -8.04 0.98
N LEU A 74 4.15 -6.86 1.10
CA LEU A 74 3.71 -5.73 0.29
C LEU A 74 3.93 -6.08 -1.18
N ASN A 75 2.84 -6.23 -1.93
CA ASN A 75 2.92 -6.43 -3.38
C ASN A 75 3.16 -5.07 -4.04
N VAL A 76 4.31 -4.91 -4.66
CA VAL A 76 4.69 -3.66 -5.34
C VAL A 76 4.49 -3.82 -6.83
N SER A 77 3.72 -2.91 -7.41
CA SER A 77 3.54 -2.82 -8.87
C SER A 77 4.13 -1.52 -9.38
N VAL A 78 5.00 -1.61 -10.38
CA VAL A 78 5.55 -0.43 -11.07
C VAL A 78 4.89 -0.35 -12.44
N LEU A 79 4.28 0.80 -12.74
CA LEU A 79 3.62 1.03 -14.02
C LEU A 79 4.16 2.26 -14.72
N SER A 80 4.26 2.17 -16.05
CA SER A 80 4.63 3.27 -16.93
C SER A 80 3.37 3.88 -17.54
N PHE A 81 3.26 5.22 -17.49
CA PHE A 81 2.11 5.92 -18.10
C PHE A 81 2.49 7.21 -18.83
N GLY A 82 1.58 7.66 -19.68
CA GLY A 82 1.69 8.93 -20.37
C GLY A 82 0.77 10.00 -19.79
N PHE A 83 1.32 11.12 -19.33
CA PHE A 83 0.53 12.24 -18.82
C PHE A 83 -0.56 12.72 -19.80
N LYS A 84 -0.36 12.55 -21.10
CA LYS A 84 -1.38 12.86 -22.12
C LYS A 84 -2.66 12.03 -21.99
N HIS A 85 -2.60 10.89 -21.28
CA HIS A 85 -3.75 10.00 -21.05
C HIS A 85 -4.32 10.13 -19.62
N GLY A 86 -3.72 11.00 -18.80
CA GLY A 86 -4.06 11.16 -17.39
C GLY A 86 -3.17 10.32 -16.47
N ILE A 87 -3.24 10.62 -15.18
CA ILE A 87 -2.56 9.86 -14.14
C ILE A 87 -3.43 8.64 -13.80
N PRO A 88 -2.85 7.42 -13.76
CA PRO A 88 -3.60 6.23 -13.34
C PRO A 88 -4.14 6.40 -11.92
N ILE A 89 -5.43 6.20 -11.76
CA ILE A 89 -6.15 6.46 -10.48
C ILE A 89 -5.69 5.53 -9.36
N GLU A 90 -5.17 4.36 -9.71
CA GLU A 90 -4.63 3.35 -8.79
C GLU A 90 -3.24 3.67 -8.25
N SER A 91 -2.53 4.70 -8.79
CA SER A 91 -1.17 5.03 -8.39
C SER A 91 -1.14 5.66 -6.99
N ASP A 92 -0.39 5.05 -6.07
CA ASP A 92 -0.11 5.60 -4.74
C ASP A 92 1.04 6.62 -4.77
N LEU A 93 2.08 6.33 -5.57
CA LEU A 93 3.21 7.21 -5.81
C LEU A 93 3.30 7.52 -7.29
N VAL A 94 3.60 8.77 -7.63
CA VAL A 94 3.72 9.20 -9.03
C VAL A 94 5.01 10.01 -9.21
N PHE A 95 5.84 9.59 -10.17
CA PHE A 95 7.08 10.27 -10.52
C PHE A 95 7.05 10.73 -11.96
N ASP A 96 7.35 12.01 -12.17
CA ASP A 96 7.44 12.63 -13.49
C ASP A 96 8.89 12.60 -14.01
N VAL A 97 9.12 11.87 -15.09
CA VAL A 97 10.44 11.75 -15.73
C VAL A 97 10.56 12.53 -17.04
N ARG A 98 9.70 13.54 -17.27
CA ARG A 98 9.73 14.37 -18.50
C ARG A 98 10.96 15.27 -18.62
N PHE A 99 11.66 15.51 -17.52
CA PHE A 99 12.92 16.26 -17.52
C PHE A 99 14.08 15.52 -18.20
N MET A 100 13.97 14.19 -18.37
CA MET A 100 14.97 13.39 -19.08
C MET A 100 14.93 13.67 -20.59
N PRO A 101 16.08 13.57 -21.30
CA PRO A 101 16.14 13.66 -22.75
C PRO A 101 15.17 12.68 -23.43
N ASN A 102 14.52 13.13 -24.50
CA ASN A 102 13.42 12.39 -25.11
C ASN A 102 13.90 11.55 -26.31
N PRO A 103 13.89 10.21 -26.22
CA PRO A 103 14.29 9.32 -27.33
C PRO A 103 13.46 9.52 -28.62
N TYR A 104 12.25 10.06 -28.51
CA TYR A 104 11.39 10.32 -29.67
C TYR A 104 12.06 11.18 -30.76
N TYR A 105 13.00 12.04 -30.39
CA TYR A 105 13.73 12.90 -31.35
C TYR A 105 14.92 12.20 -32.02
N VAL A 106 15.20 10.95 -31.66
CA VAL A 106 16.21 10.10 -32.30
C VAL A 106 15.49 9.17 -33.27
N ALA A 107 15.80 9.26 -34.56
CA ALA A 107 15.06 8.56 -35.62
C ALA A 107 14.97 7.04 -35.39
N GLU A 108 16.07 6.44 -34.97
CA GLU A 108 16.23 5.00 -34.72
C GLU A 108 15.47 4.53 -33.48
N LEU A 109 15.17 5.44 -32.52
CA LEU A 109 14.49 5.11 -31.26
C LEU A 109 13.01 5.46 -31.25
N LYS A 110 12.57 6.28 -32.21
CA LYS A 110 11.20 6.85 -32.24
C LYS A 110 10.10 5.80 -32.16
N ASN A 111 10.27 4.66 -32.81
CA ASN A 111 9.27 3.59 -32.91
C ASN A 111 9.52 2.45 -31.91
N LYS A 112 10.54 2.58 -31.05
CA LYS A 112 10.87 1.63 -29.99
C LYS A 112 10.19 2.02 -28.68
N THR A 113 10.34 1.20 -27.67
CA THR A 113 9.76 1.40 -26.34
C THR A 113 10.86 1.43 -25.26
N GLY A 114 10.52 1.82 -24.04
CA GLY A 114 11.44 1.76 -22.91
C GLY A 114 11.87 0.33 -22.52
N LEU A 115 11.25 -0.71 -23.09
CA LEU A 115 11.67 -2.10 -22.91
C LEU A 115 12.78 -2.51 -23.90
N ASP A 116 12.98 -1.74 -24.96
CA ASP A 116 14.06 -1.99 -25.93
C ASP A 116 15.40 -1.50 -25.35
N GLN A 117 16.46 -2.31 -25.49
CA GLN A 117 17.75 -2.03 -24.88
C GLN A 117 18.32 -0.68 -25.33
N GLU A 118 18.22 -0.37 -26.64
CA GLU A 118 18.78 0.87 -27.20
C GLU A 118 18.07 2.12 -26.65
N VAL A 119 16.80 2.02 -26.27
CA VAL A 119 16.07 3.11 -25.62
C VAL A 119 16.53 3.25 -24.17
N ARG A 120 16.75 2.14 -23.46
CA ARG A 120 17.31 2.17 -22.11
C ARG A 120 18.72 2.75 -22.12
N ASP A 121 19.58 2.27 -23.00
CA ASP A 121 20.96 2.77 -23.15
C ASP A 121 20.96 4.30 -23.39
N PHE A 122 20.08 4.78 -24.26
CA PHE A 122 19.93 6.21 -24.49
C PHE A 122 19.47 6.97 -23.23
N VAL A 123 18.41 6.53 -22.58
CA VAL A 123 17.85 7.19 -21.38
C VAL A 123 18.88 7.20 -20.24
N PHE A 124 19.59 6.10 -20.06
CA PHE A 124 20.62 5.95 -19.02
C PHE A 124 22.01 6.46 -19.41
N SER A 125 22.21 6.96 -20.64
CA SER A 125 23.48 7.64 -21.00
C SER A 125 23.64 9.01 -20.32
N PHE A 126 22.61 9.55 -19.70
CA PHE A 126 22.61 10.88 -19.11
C PHE A 126 22.79 10.84 -17.60
N ARG A 127 23.67 11.69 -17.08
CA ARG A 127 23.98 11.79 -15.65
C ARG A 127 22.74 12.03 -14.78
N GLN A 128 21.83 12.92 -15.22
CA GLN A 128 20.61 13.21 -14.45
C GLN A 128 19.67 12.00 -14.28
N THR A 129 19.69 11.04 -15.23
CA THR A 129 18.92 9.81 -15.09
C THR A 129 19.47 8.93 -13.98
N HIS A 130 20.79 8.75 -13.92
CA HIS A 130 21.43 8.00 -12.85
C HIS A 130 21.24 8.64 -11.48
N GLU A 131 21.40 9.97 -11.40
CA GLU A 131 21.21 10.70 -10.14
C GLU A 131 19.74 10.58 -9.65
N PHE A 132 18.77 10.67 -10.57
CA PHE A 132 17.37 10.48 -10.24
C PHE A 132 17.10 9.06 -9.76
N MET A 133 17.57 8.03 -10.48
CA MET A 133 17.39 6.63 -10.06
C MET A 133 17.96 6.37 -8.69
N ALA A 134 19.16 6.82 -8.38
CA ALA A 134 19.77 6.65 -7.07
C ALA A 134 18.94 7.27 -5.93
N GLN A 135 18.33 8.43 -6.16
CA GLN A 135 17.43 9.04 -5.18
C GLN A 135 16.09 8.29 -5.08
N LEU A 136 15.54 7.85 -6.20
CA LEU A 136 14.30 7.09 -6.27
C LEU A 136 14.44 5.75 -5.52
N GLU A 137 15.46 4.97 -5.83
CA GLU A 137 15.78 3.70 -5.17
C GLU A 137 15.94 3.87 -3.65
N LYS A 138 16.70 4.88 -3.23
CA LYS A 138 16.87 5.21 -1.81
C LYS A 138 15.54 5.54 -1.13
N MET A 139 14.69 6.32 -1.80
CA MET A 139 13.39 6.69 -1.26
C MET A 139 12.45 5.48 -1.19
N ILE A 140 12.40 4.64 -2.23
CA ILE A 140 11.55 3.45 -2.24
C ILE A 140 12.02 2.45 -1.16
N THR A 141 13.33 2.19 -1.04
CA THR A 141 13.89 1.35 0.01
C THR A 141 13.49 1.82 1.42
N PHE A 142 13.46 3.14 1.63
CA PHE A 142 13.01 3.72 2.89
C PHE A 142 11.51 3.56 3.12
N LEU A 143 10.68 3.70 2.08
CA LEU A 143 9.22 3.70 2.20
C LEU A 143 8.62 2.30 2.29
N LEU A 144 9.18 1.29 1.61
CA LEU A 144 8.61 -0.07 1.56
C LEU A 144 8.34 -0.68 2.93
N PRO A 145 9.28 -0.67 3.90
CA PRO A 145 9.01 -1.21 5.24
C PRO A 145 7.91 -0.42 5.96
N LEU A 146 7.86 0.91 5.81
CA LEU A 146 6.86 1.74 6.46
C LEU A 146 5.45 1.46 5.93
N TYR A 147 5.28 1.26 4.62
CA TYR A 147 4.00 0.84 4.04
C TYR A 147 3.60 -0.56 4.50
N SER A 148 4.56 -1.47 4.63
CA SER A 148 4.31 -2.82 5.15
C SER A 148 3.87 -2.78 6.62
N GLU A 149 4.53 -1.96 7.45
CA GLU A 149 4.18 -1.78 8.87
C GLU A 149 2.81 -1.12 9.06
N GLU A 150 2.43 -0.20 8.18
CA GLU A 150 1.09 0.42 8.15
C GLU A 150 0.00 -0.61 7.79
N GLY A 151 0.36 -1.73 7.18
CA GLY A 151 -0.54 -2.80 6.78
C GLY A 151 -1.03 -2.72 5.34
N LYS A 152 -0.37 -1.91 4.51
CA LYS A 152 -0.64 -1.86 3.07
C LYS A 152 -0.25 -3.18 2.41
N THR A 153 -1.13 -3.74 1.61
CA THR A 153 -0.91 -5.02 0.92
C THR A 153 -0.54 -4.86 -0.55
N VAL A 154 -0.85 -3.71 -1.13
CA VAL A 154 -0.52 -3.36 -2.52
C VAL A 154 -0.02 -1.93 -2.56
N LEU A 155 1.10 -1.70 -3.22
CA LEU A 155 1.66 -0.39 -3.51
C LEU A 155 1.83 -0.25 -5.02
N VAL A 156 1.27 0.79 -5.60
CA VAL A 156 1.37 1.08 -7.03
C VAL A 156 2.22 2.32 -7.25
N ILE A 157 3.33 2.16 -7.97
CA ILE A 157 4.27 3.23 -8.31
C ILE A 157 4.12 3.57 -9.79
N GLY A 158 3.60 4.76 -10.08
CA GLY A 158 3.44 5.28 -11.44
C GLY A 158 4.65 6.10 -11.89
N ILE A 159 5.28 5.71 -13.00
CA ILE A 159 6.33 6.48 -13.66
C ILE A 159 5.75 7.12 -14.93
N GLY A 160 5.73 8.45 -14.99
CA GLY A 160 5.06 9.21 -16.05
C GLY A 160 6.02 9.97 -16.95
N CYS A 161 5.85 9.81 -18.29
CA CYS A 161 6.42 10.73 -19.27
C CYS A 161 5.31 11.29 -20.18
N THR A 162 5.63 12.01 -21.25
CA THR A 162 4.61 12.61 -22.11
C THR A 162 3.68 11.57 -22.74
N GLY A 163 4.24 10.54 -23.35
CA GLY A 163 3.50 9.51 -24.10
C GLY A 163 3.40 8.15 -23.42
N GLY A 164 4.18 7.89 -22.38
CA GLY A 164 4.19 6.59 -21.69
C GLY A 164 5.01 5.49 -22.36
N HIS A 165 5.77 5.79 -23.43
CA HIS A 165 6.41 4.77 -24.26
C HIS A 165 7.91 4.58 -23.99
N HIS A 166 8.68 5.67 -23.87
CA HIS A 166 10.14 5.62 -23.84
C HIS A 166 10.70 5.79 -22.42
N ARG A 167 10.82 7.05 -21.94
CA ARG A 167 11.47 7.39 -20.66
C ARG A 167 10.83 6.71 -19.48
N SER A 168 9.52 6.78 -19.37
CA SER A 168 8.77 6.13 -18.27
C SER A 168 8.89 4.61 -18.32
N GLY A 169 8.89 4.00 -19.52
CA GLY A 169 9.09 2.57 -19.67
C GLY A 169 10.47 2.12 -19.22
N ALA A 170 11.52 2.86 -19.63
CA ALA A 170 12.90 2.56 -19.24
C ALA A 170 13.11 2.67 -17.71
N VAL A 171 12.62 3.76 -17.10
CA VAL A 171 12.74 3.98 -15.65
C VAL A 171 11.89 2.98 -14.85
N ALA A 172 10.67 2.68 -15.32
CA ALA A 172 9.80 1.71 -14.65
C ALA A 172 10.40 0.29 -14.68
N HIS A 173 11.00 -0.10 -15.80
CA HIS A 173 11.71 -1.38 -15.91
C HIS A 173 12.85 -1.47 -14.91
N GLU A 174 13.75 -0.48 -14.89
CA GLU A 174 14.89 -0.46 -13.96
C GLU A 174 14.47 -0.48 -12.50
N LEU A 175 13.45 0.30 -12.14
CA LEU A 175 12.91 0.29 -10.78
C LEU A 175 12.29 -1.06 -10.42
N ALA A 176 11.61 -1.73 -11.34
CA ALA A 176 11.01 -3.05 -11.09
C ALA A 176 12.07 -4.14 -10.90
N GLU A 177 13.21 -4.06 -11.61
CA GLU A 177 14.34 -4.97 -11.42
C GLU A 177 15.07 -4.73 -10.09
N TYR A 178 15.03 -3.48 -9.58
CA TYR A 178 15.65 -3.12 -8.30
C TYR A 178 14.86 -3.62 -7.08
N ILE A 179 13.52 -3.65 -7.13
CA ILE A 179 12.64 -4.01 -6.01
C ILE A 179 12.54 -5.53 -5.83
#